data_d18c90c4a1c0a03587beee4aee3ccd6a
#
_entry.id   d18c90c4a1c0a03587beee4aee3ccd6a
#
_cell.length_a   1.000
_cell.length_b   1.000
_cell.length_c   1.000
_cell.angle_alpha   90.00
_cell.angle_beta   90.00
_cell.angle_gamma   90.00
#
_symmetry.space_group_name_H-M   'P 1'
#
loop_
_entity.id
_entity.type
_entity.pdbx_description
1 polymer ?
#
loop_
_entity_poly.entity_id
_entity_poly.type
_entity_poly.pdbx_seq_one_letter_code
_entity_poly.pdbx_strand_id
1 'polypeptide(L)' 'MGTSVLISILITFLVVVLILWLVQRLPVEARIRQIIQIVVIVVGIIALLRYLAVF' A
#
# COMPACT_ATOMS: atom_id res chain seq x y z
N MET A 1 20.20 4.94 10.93
CA MET A 1 19.19 5.78 10.34
C MET A 1 18.65 5.24 9.02
N GLY A 2 19.50 4.90 8.06
CA GLY A 2 19.04 4.30 6.81
C GLY A 2 18.27 3.00 7.00
N THR A 3 18.66 2.22 8.01
CA THR A 3 18.02 0.94 8.31
C THR A 3 16.57 1.14 8.77
N SER A 4 16.30 2.16 9.60
CA SER A 4 14.94 2.44 10.07
C SER A 4 14.02 2.84 8.92
N VAL A 5 14.51 3.64 7.99
CA VAL A 5 13.74 4.03 6.80
C VAL A 5 13.45 2.82 5.93
N LEU A 6 14.43 1.95 5.73
CA LEU A 6 14.26 0.72 4.96
C LEU A 6 13.23 -0.19 5.59
N ILE A 7 13.28 -0.36 6.91
CA ILE A 7 12.32 -1.19 7.64
C ILE A 7 10.92 -0.60 7.50
N SER A 8 10.77 0.72 7.63
CA SER A 8 9.48 1.40 7.48
C SER A 8 8.91 1.19 6.08
N ILE A 9 9.73 1.30 5.04
CA ILE A 9 9.31 1.07 3.66
C ILE A 9 8.87 -0.37 3.47
N LEU A 10 9.62 -1.33 4.01
CA LEU A 10 9.27 -2.74 3.92
C LEU A 10 7.95 -3.05 4.61
N ILE A 11 7.73 -2.50 5.80
CA ILE A 11 6.48 -2.69 6.54
C ILE A 11 5.31 -2.08 5.76
N THR A 12 5.46 -0.87 5.25
CA THR A 12 4.43 -0.23 4.43
C THR A 12 4.09 -1.06 3.20
N PHE A 13 5.11 -1.55 2.52
CA PHE A 13 4.93 -2.40 1.35
C PHE A 13 4.18 -3.68 1.70
N LEU A 14 4.56 -4.34 2.79
CA LEU A 14 3.89 -5.55 3.26
C LEU A 14 2.43 -5.29 3.61
N VAL A 15 2.14 -4.18 4.28
CA VAL A 15 0.78 -3.82 4.65
C VAL A 15 -0.07 -3.57 3.39
N VAL A 16 0.46 -2.85 2.42
CA VAL A 16 -0.24 -2.59 1.15
C VAL A 16 -0.54 -3.88 0.42
N VAL A 17 0.44 -4.77 0.31
CA VAL A 17 0.26 -6.06 -0.34
C VAL A 17 -0.78 -6.90 0.39
N LEU A 18 -0.74 -6.90 1.72
CA LEU A 18 -1.70 -7.64 2.54
C LEU A 18 -3.12 -7.11 2.34
N ILE A 19 -3.31 -5.80 2.31
CA ILE A 19 -4.61 -5.18 2.08
C ILE A 19 -5.13 -5.57 0.69
N LEU A 20 -4.29 -5.48 -0.33
CA LEU A 20 -4.67 -5.87 -1.68
C LEU A 20 -5.09 -7.33 -1.75
N TRP A 21 -4.35 -8.20 -1.07
CA TRP A 21 -4.67 -9.62 -1.04
C TRP A 21 -6.02 -9.89 -0.36
N LEU A 22 -6.26 -9.21 0.77
CA LEU A 22 -7.52 -9.35 1.49
C LEU A 22 -8.70 -8.85 0.64
N VAL A 23 -8.54 -7.73 -0.04
CA VAL A 23 -9.57 -7.17 -0.92
C VAL A 23 -9.91 -8.15 -2.04
N GLN A 24 -8.91 -8.83 -2.60
CA GLN A 24 -9.13 -9.81 -3.65
C GLN A 24 -9.89 -11.04 -3.16
N ARG A 25 -9.80 -11.34 -1.88
CA ARG A 25 -10.51 -12.48 -1.27
C ARG A 25 -11.95 -12.18 -0.89
N LEU A 26 -12.30 -10.90 -0.75
CA LEU A 26 -13.65 -10.52 -0.39
C LEU A 26 -14.62 -10.79 -1.56
N PRO A 27 -15.81 -11.37 -1.28
CA PRO A 27 -16.83 -11.60 -2.30
C PRO A 27 -17.54 -10.29 -2.65
N VAL A 28 -16.82 -9.32 -3.18
CA VAL A 28 -17.34 -8.01 -3.58
C VAL A 28 -17.46 -7.96 -5.08
N GLU A 29 -18.35 -7.10 -5.58
CA GLU A 29 -18.44 -6.87 -7.01
C GLU A 29 -17.09 -6.42 -7.56
N ALA A 30 -16.78 -6.85 -8.79
CA ALA A 30 -15.52 -6.54 -9.45
C ALA A 30 -15.27 -5.03 -9.53
N ARG A 31 -16.34 -4.26 -9.70
CA ARG A 31 -16.28 -2.81 -9.79
C ARG A 31 -15.79 -2.18 -8.49
N ILE A 32 -16.37 -2.60 -7.36
CA ILE A 32 -16.01 -2.10 -6.04
C ILE A 32 -14.58 -2.52 -5.70
N ARG A 33 -14.24 -3.77 -6.00
CA ARG A 33 -12.88 -4.29 -5.79
C ARG A 33 -11.85 -3.44 -6.55
N GLN A 34 -12.14 -3.10 -7.78
CA GLN A 34 -11.24 -2.29 -8.60
C GLN A 34 -11.04 -0.89 -8.00
N ILE A 35 -12.12 -0.26 -7.52
CA ILE A 35 -12.03 1.06 -6.89
C ILE A 35 -11.15 1.00 -5.64
N ILE A 36 -11.40 0.03 -4.77
CA ILE A 36 -10.62 -0.14 -3.53
C ILE A 36 -9.15 -0.39 -3.86
N GLN A 37 -8.88 -1.21 -4.84
CA GLN A 37 -7.51 -1.53 -5.26
C GLN A 37 -6.77 -0.29 -5.74
N ILE A 38 -7.42 0.53 -6.56
CA ILE A 38 -6.84 1.78 -7.06
C ILE A 38 -6.55 2.73 -5.88
N VAL A 39 -7.49 2.89 -4.96
CA VAL A 39 -7.30 3.75 -3.80
C VAL A 39 -6.12 3.30 -2.95
N VAL A 40 -6.00 2.01 -2.69
CA VAL A 40 -4.91 1.46 -1.88
C VAL A 40 -3.56 1.68 -2.59
N ILE A 41 -3.50 1.44 -3.90
CA ILE A 41 -2.27 1.65 -4.67
C ILE A 41 -1.87 3.12 -4.63
N VAL A 42 -2.81 4.03 -4.84
CA VAL A 42 -2.52 5.48 -4.81
C VAL A 42 -2.02 5.89 -3.44
N VAL A 43 -2.68 5.46 -2.38
CA VAL A 43 -2.25 5.76 -1.00
C VAL A 43 -0.86 5.19 -0.72
N GLY A 44 -0.60 3.97 -1.16
CA GLY A 44 0.72 3.34 -1.01
C GLY A 44 1.83 4.12 -1.72
N ILE A 45 1.56 4.57 -2.95
CA ILE A 45 2.51 5.36 -3.72
C ILE A 45 2.79 6.70 -3.02
N ILE A 46 1.74 7.37 -2.57
CA ILE A 46 1.88 8.65 -1.84
C ILE A 46 2.71 8.44 -0.57
N ALA A 47 2.43 7.40 0.19
CA ALA A 47 3.18 7.08 1.40
C ALA A 47 4.67 6.87 1.11
N LEU A 48 4.99 6.11 0.06
CA LEU A 48 6.37 5.87 -0.35
C LEU A 48 7.06 7.16 -0.79
N LEU A 49 6.36 7.99 -1.55
CA LEU A 49 6.89 9.29 -1.98
C LEU A 49 7.18 10.21 -0.80
N ARG A 50 6.32 10.19 0.22
CA ARG A 50 6.54 10.98 1.43
C ARG A 50 7.78 10.54 2.17
N TYR A 51 8.02 9.24 2.26
CA TYR A 51 9.24 8.73 2.89
C TYR A 51 10.49 9.16 2.13
N LEU A 52 10.44 9.17 0.81
CA LEU A 52 11.56 9.60 -0.02
C LEU A 52 11.72 11.12 0.01
N ALA A 53 10.63 11.87 0.15
CA ALA A 53 10.68 13.34 0.17
C ALA A 53 11.19 13.91 1.49
N VAL A 54 11.28 13.10 2.53
CA VAL A 54 11.81 13.53 3.82
C VAL A 54 13.34 13.74 3.78
N PHE A 55 13.97 13.34 2.72
CA PHE A 55 15.35 13.67 2.48
C PHE A 55 15.46 15.11 1.97
#